data_6969676436cc0721745d62daee32a63c
#
_entry.id   6969676436cc0721745d62daee32a63c
#
_cell.length_a   1.000
_cell.length_b   1.000
_cell.length_c   1.000
_cell.angle_alpha   90.00
_cell.angle_beta   90.00
_cell.angle_gamma   90.00
#
_symmetry.space_group_name_H-M   'P 1'
#
loop_
_entity.id
_entity.type
_entity.pdbx_description
1 polymer ?
#
loop_
_entity_poly.entity_id
_entity_poly.type
_entity_poly.pdbx_seq_one_letter_code
_entity_poly.pdbx_strand_id
1 'polypeptide(L)'
;MKLNFIPVTMRLPLKFGAETIHSIQIAHVEFEAYGAVGRGETPLSVGWAWPSDLSFAFREKVMCDFCRFLAENWSAPASDPMSAGYEFLTRNLPRLHAEFNEKHQVGMPHLAALICASAFDIALHDAFGLAHRIPTYRTYNRKFMEHDLCRFFDDPEFRGKYPEDYFVADVPETLPVWHLVGGRDLLRESERTGAEPDDGYPVSLEKWIERDGLRCLKIKLTGRDPEWDYSRMILRRTGSTCMTVRSANLCSWMKARMTGSW
;
A
#
# COMPACT_ATOMS: atom_id res chain seq x y z
N MET A 1 11.41 10.04 19.48
CA MET A 1 10.70 9.87 18.19
C MET A 1 10.85 11.13 17.34
N LYS A 2 11.08 10.99 16.02
CA LYS A 2 11.06 12.11 15.07
C LYS A 2 10.06 11.77 13.97
N LEU A 3 9.27 12.75 13.55
CA LEU A 3 8.31 12.66 12.46
C LEU A 3 8.57 13.78 11.46
N ASN A 4 8.72 13.43 10.20
CA ASN A 4 8.85 14.35 9.08
C ASN A 4 7.82 14.01 7.99
N PHE A 5 7.48 14.99 7.17
CA PHE A 5 6.65 14.78 5.98
C PHE A 5 7.47 15.12 4.74
N ILE A 6 7.56 14.19 3.82
CA ILE A 6 8.32 14.30 2.59
C ILE A 6 7.31 14.39 1.43
N PRO A 7 7.21 15.55 0.75
CA PRO A 7 6.35 15.66 -0.41
C PRO A 7 6.95 14.89 -1.60
N VAL A 8 6.15 14.02 -2.20
CA VAL A 8 6.52 13.26 -3.40
C VAL A 8 5.59 13.65 -4.54
N THR A 9 6.16 14.19 -5.60
CA THR A 9 5.42 14.54 -6.81
C THR A 9 5.37 13.33 -7.74
N MET A 10 4.17 13.03 -8.24
CA MET A 10 3.98 11.97 -9.24
C MET A 10 4.56 12.40 -10.57
N ARG A 11 5.38 11.54 -11.17
CA ARG A 11 5.91 11.79 -12.52
C ARG A 11 4.80 11.95 -13.56
N LEU A 12 3.79 11.12 -13.47
CA LEU A 12 2.52 11.21 -14.19
C LEU A 12 1.38 11.26 -13.18
N PRO A 13 0.38 12.13 -13.39
CA PRO A 13 -0.76 12.19 -12.48
C PRO A 13 -1.49 10.84 -12.38
N LEU A 14 -1.71 10.39 -11.16
CA LEU A 14 -2.40 9.11 -10.90
C LEU A 14 -3.91 9.35 -10.77
N LYS A 15 -4.70 8.74 -11.66
CA LYS A 15 -6.16 8.72 -11.51
C LYS A 15 -6.59 7.63 -10.55
N PHE A 16 -7.24 8.02 -9.46
CA PHE A 16 -7.79 7.09 -8.47
C PHE A 16 -9.22 7.49 -8.07
N GLY A 17 -10.21 6.71 -8.48
CA GLY A 17 -11.62 7.06 -8.27
C GLY A 17 -11.98 8.39 -8.93
N ALA A 18 -12.55 9.32 -8.17
CA ALA A 18 -12.84 10.70 -8.62
C ALA A 18 -11.59 11.60 -8.63
N GLU A 19 -10.56 11.26 -7.89
CA GLU A 19 -9.36 12.06 -7.66
C GLU A 19 -8.34 11.94 -8.80
N THR A 20 -7.61 13.04 -9.04
CA THR A 20 -6.36 13.03 -9.81
C THR A 20 -5.26 13.50 -8.88
N ILE A 21 -4.34 12.59 -8.56
CA ILE A 21 -3.28 12.80 -7.57
C ILE A 21 -2.03 13.26 -8.30
N HIS A 22 -1.53 14.43 -7.97
CA HIS A 22 -0.29 15.01 -8.50
C HIS A 22 0.87 14.89 -7.53
N SER A 23 0.60 14.93 -6.22
CA SER A 23 1.58 14.76 -5.16
C SER A 23 0.92 14.14 -3.93
N ILE A 24 1.73 13.52 -3.08
CA ILE A 24 1.31 13.01 -1.76
C ILE A 24 2.39 13.30 -0.73
N GLN A 25 2.00 13.36 0.53
CA GLN A 25 2.95 13.37 1.64
C GLN A 25 3.32 11.94 2.03
N ILE A 26 4.61 11.70 2.24
CA ILE A 26 5.13 10.49 2.90
C ILE A 26 5.37 10.85 4.36
N ALA A 27 4.72 10.17 5.30
CA ALA A 27 5.07 10.25 6.71
C ALA A 27 6.33 9.39 6.93
N HIS A 28 7.42 10.02 7.37
CA HIS A 28 8.68 9.39 7.73
C HIS A 28 8.88 9.46 9.25
N VAL A 29 9.04 8.31 9.89
CA VAL A 29 9.19 8.16 11.34
C VAL A 29 10.55 7.57 11.66
N GLU A 30 11.29 8.22 12.58
CA GLU A 30 12.40 7.62 13.31
C GLU A 30 11.94 7.32 14.73
N PHE A 31 11.94 6.05 15.12
CA PHE A 31 11.46 5.60 16.41
C PHE A 31 12.60 4.92 17.20
N GLU A 32 12.95 5.51 18.35
CA GLU A 32 13.90 4.90 19.27
C GLU A 32 13.18 3.89 20.16
N ALA A 33 13.46 2.61 19.95
CA ALA A 33 12.91 1.50 20.71
C ALA A 33 13.96 0.37 20.80
N TYR A 34 13.87 -0.47 21.82
CA TYR A 34 14.75 -1.64 22.01
C TYR A 34 16.27 -1.32 22.00
N GLY A 35 16.66 -0.05 22.25
CA GLY A 35 18.05 0.40 22.18
C GLY A 35 18.57 0.66 20.76
N ALA A 36 17.68 0.75 19.76
CA ALA A 36 18.01 1.10 18.38
C ALA A 36 17.03 2.16 17.84
N VAL A 37 17.40 2.81 16.74
CA VAL A 37 16.51 3.74 16.01
C VAL A 37 16.05 3.07 14.75
N GLY A 38 14.79 2.68 14.71
CA GLY A 38 14.14 2.15 13.51
C GLY A 38 13.50 3.25 12.67
N ARG A 39 13.30 2.95 11.38
CA ARG A 39 12.69 3.85 10.41
C ARG A 39 11.49 3.21 9.76
N GLY A 40 10.43 4.02 9.59
CA GLY A 40 9.23 3.61 8.90
C GLY A 40 8.69 4.73 8.03
N GLU A 41 8.14 4.36 6.89
CA GLU A 41 7.55 5.31 5.94
C GLU A 41 6.20 4.82 5.47
N THR A 42 5.27 5.77 5.29
CA THR A 42 3.98 5.49 4.67
C THR A 42 3.51 6.64 3.79
N PRO A 43 3.04 6.38 2.58
CA PRO A 43 2.35 7.38 1.78
C PRO A 43 0.97 7.64 2.39
N LEU A 44 0.63 8.91 2.64
CA LEU A 44 -0.70 9.30 3.11
C LEU A 44 -1.70 9.23 1.96
N SER A 45 -2.16 8.02 1.65
CA SER A 45 -2.99 7.70 0.47
C SER A 45 -4.44 8.18 0.65
N VAL A 46 -4.64 9.50 0.68
CA VAL A 46 -5.90 10.20 0.97
C VAL A 46 -7.07 9.71 0.10
N GLY A 47 -6.87 9.65 -1.22
CA GLY A 47 -7.94 9.27 -2.16
C GLY A 47 -8.44 7.84 -1.97
N TRP A 48 -7.60 6.95 -1.42
CA TRP A 48 -7.96 5.57 -1.11
C TRP A 48 -8.50 5.41 0.31
N ALA A 49 -7.84 6.06 1.27
CA ALA A 49 -8.14 5.89 2.69
C ALA A 49 -9.36 6.69 3.14
N TRP A 50 -9.62 7.79 2.46
CA TRP A 50 -10.67 8.73 2.84
C TRP A 50 -11.43 9.27 1.62
N PRO A 51 -12.18 8.43 0.87
CA PRO A 51 -13.04 8.90 -0.20
C PRO A 51 -14.11 9.83 0.37
N SER A 52 -14.16 11.09 -0.11
CA SER A 52 -15.05 12.14 0.44
C SER A 52 -15.14 13.31 -0.55
N ASP A 53 -16.17 14.15 -0.40
CA ASP A 53 -16.33 15.41 -1.12
C ASP A 53 -15.44 16.53 -0.54
N LEU A 54 -14.82 16.32 0.61
CA LEU A 54 -13.84 17.24 1.18
C LEU A 54 -12.61 17.34 0.27
N SER A 55 -11.98 18.51 0.19
CA SER A 55 -10.80 18.69 -0.65
C SER A 55 -9.66 17.75 -0.26
N PHE A 56 -8.87 17.30 -1.26
CA PHE A 56 -7.70 16.45 -1.05
C PHE A 56 -6.72 17.08 -0.04
N ALA A 57 -6.40 18.37 -0.23
CA ALA A 57 -5.46 19.09 0.64
C ALA A 57 -5.92 19.17 2.10
N PHE A 58 -7.23 19.34 2.34
CA PHE A 58 -7.78 19.33 3.71
C PHE A 58 -7.59 17.96 4.35
N ARG A 59 -7.98 16.89 3.67
CA ARG A 59 -7.88 15.51 4.19
C ARG A 59 -6.41 15.11 4.42
N GLU A 60 -5.51 15.47 3.50
CA GLU A 60 -4.07 15.23 3.66
C GLU A 60 -3.52 15.97 4.89
N LYS A 61 -3.90 17.25 5.08
CA LYS A 61 -3.52 18.00 6.27
C LYS A 61 -4.00 17.33 7.55
N VAL A 62 -5.25 16.88 7.60
CA VAL A 62 -5.82 16.17 8.76
C VAL A 62 -5.05 14.90 9.06
N MET A 63 -4.70 14.11 8.04
CA MET A 63 -3.88 12.90 8.22
C MET A 63 -2.48 13.25 8.74
N CYS A 64 -1.85 14.32 8.26
CA CYS A 64 -0.59 14.81 8.80
C CYS A 64 -0.72 15.22 10.27
N ASP A 65 -1.79 15.92 10.63
CA ASP A 65 -2.04 16.34 12.01
C ASP A 65 -2.30 15.13 12.93
N PHE A 66 -2.99 14.11 12.42
CA PHE A 66 -3.17 12.86 13.14
C PHE A 66 -1.85 12.09 13.33
N CYS A 67 -0.95 12.08 12.35
CA CYS A 67 0.39 11.52 12.53
C CYS A 67 1.17 12.25 13.66
N ARG A 68 1.05 13.58 13.76
CA ARG A 68 1.66 14.34 14.87
C ARG A 68 1.05 13.94 16.20
N PHE A 69 -0.27 13.82 16.26
CA PHE A 69 -0.97 13.36 17.44
C PHE A 69 -0.56 11.94 17.86
N LEU A 70 -0.36 11.03 16.90
CA LEU A 70 0.17 9.69 17.18
C LEU A 70 1.61 9.76 17.73
N ALA A 71 2.47 10.61 17.18
CA ALA A 71 3.84 10.76 17.64
C ALA A 71 3.94 11.20 19.11
N GLU A 72 2.97 11.99 19.58
CA GLU A 72 2.86 12.41 20.98
C GLU A 72 2.30 11.32 21.91
N ASN A 73 1.56 10.35 21.35
CA ASN A 73 0.81 9.35 22.12
C ASN A 73 1.32 7.91 21.95
N TRP A 74 2.37 7.71 21.16
CA TRP A 74 2.99 6.39 20.96
C TRP A 74 4.31 6.31 21.71
N SER A 75 4.38 5.49 22.73
CA SER A 75 5.59 5.24 23.52
C SER A 75 6.25 3.92 23.13
N ALA A 76 7.55 3.83 23.36
CA ALA A 76 8.31 2.60 23.13
C ALA A 76 7.77 1.46 24.00
N PRO A 77 7.45 0.30 23.42
CA PRO A 77 6.94 -0.84 24.17
C PRO A 77 8.08 -1.62 24.85
N ALA A 78 7.70 -2.43 25.82
CA ALA A 78 8.60 -3.44 26.44
C ALA A 78 8.50 -4.80 25.73
N SER A 79 7.35 -5.12 25.12
CA SER A 79 7.09 -6.38 24.41
C SER A 79 7.68 -6.39 23.00
N ASP A 80 7.67 -7.55 22.35
CA ASP A 80 8.04 -7.66 20.94
C ASP A 80 7.13 -6.80 20.03
N PRO A 81 7.60 -6.38 18.83
CA PRO A 81 6.85 -5.44 18.01
C PRO A 81 5.53 -5.99 17.48
N MET A 82 5.40 -7.31 17.27
CA MET A 82 4.13 -7.90 16.83
C MET A 82 3.06 -7.77 17.92
N SER A 83 3.41 -8.10 19.16
CA SER A 83 2.51 -7.97 20.32
C SER A 83 2.18 -6.50 20.60
N ALA A 84 3.18 -5.63 20.56
CA ALA A 84 3.02 -4.20 20.80
C ALA A 84 2.14 -3.52 19.74
N GLY A 85 2.42 -3.78 18.46
CA GLY A 85 1.64 -3.25 17.33
C GLY A 85 0.18 -3.73 17.40
N TYR A 86 -0.04 -5.02 17.66
CA TYR A 86 -1.39 -5.56 17.82
C TYR A 86 -2.17 -4.88 18.95
N GLU A 87 -1.55 -4.71 20.11
CA GLU A 87 -2.18 -4.03 21.24
C GLU A 87 -2.47 -2.56 20.92
N PHE A 88 -1.54 -1.87 20.28
CA PHE A 88 -1.73 -0.49 19.86
C PHE A 88 -2.89 -0.37 18.86
N LEU A 89 -2.90 -1.18 17.82
CA LEU A 89 -3.91 -1.13 16.75
C LEU A 89 -5.31 -1.53 17.24
N THR A 90 -5.40 -2.45 18.20
CA THR A 90 -6.71 -2.95 18.68
C THR A 90 -7.29 -2.16 19.85
N ARG A 91 -6.45 -1.51 20.66
CA ARG A 91 -6.89 -0.80 21.87
C ARG A 91 -6.63 0.70 21.82
N ASN A 92 -5.39 1.10 21.51
CA ASN A 92 -4.98 2.49 21.61
C ASN A 92 -5.44 3.31 20.41
N LEU A 93 -5.23 2.81 19.20
CA LEU A 93 -5.59 3.52 17.97
C LEU A 93 -7.09 3.85 17.88
N PRO A 94 -8.05 2.94 18.18
CA PRO A 94 -9.46 3.29 18.16
C PRO A 94 -9.82 4.42 19.13
N ARG A 95 -9.25 4.41 20.34
CA ARG A 95 -9.44 5.49 21.33
C ARG A 95 -8.85 6.81 20.87
N LEU A 96 -7.60 6.82 20.40
CA LEU A 96 -6.92 8.01 19.91
C LEU A 96 -7.60 8.60 18.67
N HIS A 97 -8.08 7.73 17.78
CA HIS A 97 -8.83 8.13 16.60
C HIS A 97 -10.17 8.80 16.94
N ALA A 98 -10.91 8.25 17.91
CA ALA A 98 -12.16 8.85 18.38
C ALA A 98 -11.91 10.22 19.06
N GLU A 99 -10.91 10.29 19.96
CA GLU A 99 -10.50 11.52 20.64
C GLU A 99 -10.08 12.62 19.64
N PHE A 100 -9.28 12.27 18.63
CA PHE A 100 -8.85 13.22 17.61
C PHE A 100 -10.02 13.72 16.77
N ASN A 101 -10.91 12.84 16.32
CA ASN A 101 -12.09 13.20 15.54
C ASN A 101 -13.02 14.13 16.33
N GLU A 102 -13.25 13.85 17.62
CA GLU A 102 -14.06 14.68 18.49
C GLU A 102 -13.43 16.06 18.69
N LYS A 103 -12.14 16.10 19.07
CA LYS A 103 -11.40 17.34 19.33
C LYS A 103 -11.33 18.27 18.13
N HIS A 104 -11.13 17.72 16.93
CA HIS A 104 -10.95 18.49 15.70
C HIS A 104 -12.21 18.62 14.86
N GLN A 105 -13.33 18.00 15.29
CA GLN A 105 -14.61 17.97 14.58
C GLN A 105 -14.46 17.51 13.13
N VAL A 106 -13.65 16.46 12.93
CA VAL A 106 -13.39 15.84 11.63
C VAL A 106 -13.93 14.41 11.60
N GLY A 107 -14.37 13.96 10.45
CA GLY A 107 -14.87 12.60 10.26
C GLY A 107 -13.82 11.73 9.55
N MET A 108 -12.58 11.70 10.05
CA MET A 108 -11.53 10.88 9.46
C MET A 108 -11.89 9.39 9.62
N PRO A 109 -11.89 8.58 8.53
CA PRO A 109 -12.19 7.16 8.62
C PRO A 109 -11.11 6.38 9.36
N HIS A 110 -11.50 5.25 9.96
CA HIS A 110 -10.56 4.35 10.64
C HIS A 110 -9.44 3.85 9.71
N LEU A 111 -9.72 3.60 8.43
CA LEU A 111 -8.71 3.21 7.45
C LEU A 111 -7.61 4.29 7.28
N ALA A 112 -7.98 5.58 7.30
CA ALA A 112 -7.00 6.67 7.27
C ALA A 112 -6.14 6.69 8.54
N ALA A 113 -6.74 6.40 9.71
CA ALA A 113 -5.99 6.27 10.96
C ALA A 113 -4.99 5.09 10.93
N LEU A 114 -5.38 3.95 10.36
CA LEU A 114 -4.48 2.79 10.16
C LEU A 114 -3.30 3.13 9.24
N ILE A 115 -3.54 3.86 8.15
CA ILE A 115 -2.46 4.33 7.26
C ILE A 115 -1.51 5.25 8.02
N CYS A 116 -2.01 6.21 8.80
CA CYS A 116 -1.17 7.08 9.60
C CYS A 116 -0.34 6.30 10.64
N ALA A 117 -0.90 5.26 11.23
CA ALA A 117 -0.21 4.44 12.23
C ALA A 117 0.87 3.54 11.61
N SER A 118 0.78 3.17 10.33
CA SER A 118 1.66 2.18 9.72
C SER A 118 3.13 2.59 9.68
N ALA A 119 3.47 3.89 9.53
CA ALA A 119 4.86 4.35 9.58
C ALA A 119 5.50 4.10 10.95
N PHE A 120 4.74 4.25 12.02
CA PHE A 120 5.20 4.02 13.40
C PHE A 120 5.41 2.53 13.66
N ASP A 121 4.46 1.71 13.22
CA ASP A 121 4.53 0.26 13.34
C ASP A 121 5.74 -0.30 12.57
N ILE A 122 5.95 0.12 11.33
CA ILE A 122 7.12 -0.25 10.52
C ILE A 122 8.42 0.16 11.24
N ALA A 123 8.50 1.39 11.77
CA ALA A 123 9.68 1.85 12.49
C ALA A 123 9.97 1.03 13.75
N LEU A 124 8.91 0.59 14.45
CA LEU A 124 9.05 -0.27 15.63
C LEU A 124 9.63 -1.63 15.26
N HIS A 125 9.14 -2.26 14.20
CA HIS A 125 9.65 -3.53 13.69
C HIS A 125 11.09 -3.42 13.20
N ASP A 126 11.44 -2.33 12.52
CA ASP A 126 12.80 -2.06 12.07
C ASP A 126 13.76 -1.88 13.25
N ALA A 127 13.38 -1.11 14.27
CA ALA A 127 14.17 -0.95 15.49
C ALA A 127 14.47 -2.30 16.15
N PHE A 128 13.50 -3.20 16.21
CA PHE A 128 13.67 -4.51 16.80
C PHE A 128 14.68 -5.38 16.02
N GLY A 129 14.56 -5.40 14.68
CA GLY A 129 15.52 -6.10 13.82
C GLY A 129 16.94 -5.55 13.99
N LEU A 130 17.10 -4.21 14.03
CA LEU A 130 18.38 -3.54 14.24
C LEU A 130 18.98 -3.83 15.63
N ALA A 131 18.17 -3.81 16.69
CA ALA A 131 18.59 -4.15 18.05
C ALA A 131 19.16 -5.57 18.14
N HIS A 132 18.55 -6.50 17.43
CA HIS A 132 19.00 -7.89 17.37
C HIS A 132 20.06 -8.16 16.27
N ARG A 133 20.37 -7.17 15.43
CA ARG A 133 21.34 -7.26 14.30
C ARG A 133 20.99 -8.37 13.29
N ILE A 134 19.71 -8.55 13.03
CA ILE A 134 19.17 -9.50 12.05
C ILE A 134 18.06 -8.85 11.23
N PRO A 135 17.80 -9.31 9.99
CA PRO A 135 16.67 -8.85 9.21
C PRO A 135 15.36 -9.01 9.99
N THR A 136 14.48 -8.02 9.93
CA THR A 136 13.21 -7.98 10.67
C THR A 136 12.37 -9.25 10.50
N TYR A 137 12.25 -9.79 9.28
CA TYR A 137 11.53 -11.04 9.04
C TYR A 137 12.10 -12.26 9.78
N ARG A 138 13.37 -12.22 10.19
CA ARG A 138 14.00 -13.26 11.01
C ARG A 138 13.64 -13.15 12.50
N THR A 139 12.90 -12.12 12.90
CA THR A 139 12.40 -11.97 14.26
C THR A 139 10.98 -12.55 14.45
N TYR A 140 10.28 -12.93 13.37
CA TYR A 140 8.90 -13.42 13.43
C TYR A 140 8.83 -14.92 13.70
N ASN A 141 9.34 -15.31 14.85
CA ASN A 141 9.44 -16.71 15.26
C ASN A 141 9.36 -16.86 16.78
N ARG A 142 9.30 -18.12 17.23
CA ARG A 142 9.16 -18.49 18.65
C ARG A 142 10.23 -17.91 19.58
N LYS A 143 11.41 -17.61 19.07
CA LYS A 143 12.52 -17.07 19.89
C LYS A 143 12.30 -15.60 20.27
N PHE A 144 11.65 -14.83 19.41
CA PHE A 144 11.56 -13.38 19.54
C PHE A 144 10.14 -12.87 19.82
N MET A 145 9.11 -13.65 19.52
CA MET A 145 7.71 -13.31 19.78
C MET A 145 7.26 -13.89 21.11
N GLU A 146 6.60 -13.08 21.93
CA GLU A 146 6.02 -13.49 23.20
C GLU A 146 4.80 -14.42 23.03
N HIS A 147 4.07 -14.23 21.92
CA HIS A 147 2.84 -14.96 21.63
C HIS A 147 2.89 -15.63 20.25
N ASP A 148 2.22 -16.78 20.17
CA ASP A 148 1.96 -17.44 18.90
C ASP A 148 0.84 -16.75 18.11
N LEU A 149 0.58 -17.20 16.88
CA LEU A 149 -0.43 -16.61 16.01
C LEU A 149 -1.86 -16.72 16.55
N CYS A 150 -2.14 -17.65 17.47
CA CYS A 150 -3.44 -17.79 18.11
C CYS A 150 -3.83 -16.54 18.93
N ARG A 151 -2.84 -15.74 19.38
CA ARG A 151 -3.08 -14.45 20.04
C ARG A 151 -3.68 -13.40 19.12
N PHE A 152 -3.36 -13.47 17.82
CA PHE A 152 -3.71 -12.46 16.80
C PHE A 152 -4.91 -12.90 15.95
N PHE A 153 -5.13 -14.19 15.84
CA PHE A 153 -6.23 -14.79 15.09
C PHE A 153 -7.09 -15.64 16.04
N ASP A 154 -8.39 -15.41 16.03
CA ASP A 154 -9.34 -16.19 16.85
C ASP A 154 -9.63 -17.56 16.19
N ASP A 155 -8.57 -18.35 15.98
CA ASP A 155 -8.62 -19.67 15.37
C ASP A 155 -7.63 -20.62 16.05
N PRO A 156 -8.13 -21.73 16.66
CA PRO A 156 -7.30 -22.74 17.35
C PRO A 156 -6.23 -23.40 16.47
N GLU A 157 -6.36 -23.38 15.14
CA GLU A 157 -5.36 -23.92 14.21
C GLU A 157 -4.02 -23.19 14.29
N PHE A 158 -4.02 -21.92 14.73
CA PHE A 158 -2.80 -21.13 14.91
C PHE A 158 -2.08 -21.36 16.24
N ARG A 159 -2.59 -22.26 17.11
CA ARG A 159 -1.95 -22.55 18.38
C ARG A 159 -0.57 -23.17 18.18
N GLY A 160 0.44 -22.56 18.80
CA GLY A 160 1.84 -22.96 18.66
C GLY A 160 2.46 -22.66 17.32
N LYS A 161 1.76 -21.93 16.43
CA LYS A 161 2.25 -21.47 15.13
C LYS A 161 2.78 -20.07 15.20
N TYR A 162 3.83 -19.83 14.42
CA TYR A 162 4.49 -18.53 14.26
C TYR A 162 4.58 -18.18 12.77
N PRO A 163 4.79 -16.91 12.39
CA PRO A 163 4.92 -16.56 10.97
C PRO A 163 5.99 -17.37 10.22
N GLU A 164 7.08 -17.77 10.90
CA GLU A 164 8.13 -18.61 10.32
C GLU A 164 7.63 -19.96 9.78
N ASP A 165 6.56 -20.51 10.35
CA ASP A 165 5.95 -21.78 9.90
C ASP A 165 5.31 -21.66 8.50
N TYR A 166 5.08 -20.42 8.02
CA TYR A 166 4.45 -20.11 6.74
C TYR A 166 5.40 -19.45 5.73
N PHE A 167 6.63 -19.16 6.13
CA PHE A 167 7.62 -18.60 5.22
C PHE A 167 8.17 -19.68 4.30
N VAL A 168 8.45 -19.31 3.07
CA VAL A 168 9.16 -20.21 2.15
C VAL A 168 10.60 -20.41 2.63
N ALA A 169 11.08 -21.65 2.56
CA ALA A 169 12.44 -21.99 2.99
C ALA A 169 13.50 -21.30 2.12
N ASP A 170 13.26 -21.31 0.80
CA ASP A 170 14.15 -20.69 -0.19
C ASP A 170 13.53 -19.38 -0.67
N VAL A 171 14.09 -18.27 -0.22
CA VAL A 171 13.66 -16.93 -0.66
C VAL A 171 14.14 -16.73 -2.11
N PRO A 172 13.21 -16.46 -3.06
CA PRO A 172 13.59 -16.24 -4.44
C PRO A 172 14.42 -14.96 -4.58
N GLU A 173 15.48 -15.01 -5.40
CA GLU A 173 16.32 -13.84 -5.68
C GLU A 173 15.56 -12.73 -6.42
N THR A 174 14.53 -13.10 -7.18
CA THR A 174 13.73 -12.17 -7.97
C THR A 174 12.24 -12.47 -7.81
N LEU A 175 11.42 -11.43 -7.86
CA LEU A 175 9.96 -11.53 -7.86
C LEU A 175 9.39 -11.02 -9.18
N PRO A 176 8.34 -11.65 -9.73
CA PRO A 176 7.65 -11.12 -10.91
C PRO A 176 6.98 -9.79 -10.57
N VAL A 177 7.21 -8.80 -11.44
CA VAL A 177 6.61 -7.46 -11.31
C VAL A 177 5.26 -7.45 -12.02
N TRP A 178 4.24 -6.95 -11.32
CA TRP A 178 2.94 -6.62 -11.87
C TRP A 178 2.90 -5.13 -12.18
N HIS A 179 3.16 -4.76 -13.44
CA HIS A 179 3.12 -3.36 -13.85
C HIS A 179 1.69 -2.83 -13.83
N LEU A 180 1.49 -1.71 -13.11
CA LEU A 180 0.18 -1.08 -13.03
C LEU A 180 -0.10 -0.27 -14.31
N VAL A 181 -1.22 -0.55 -14.94
CA VAL A 181 -1.76 0.24 -16.05
C VAL A 181 -2.95 1.02 -15.51
N GLY A 182 -2.74 2.29 -15.21
CA GLY A 182 -3.75 3.20 -14.69
C GLY A 182 -4.78 3.61 -15.75
N GLY A 183 -5.92 4.16 -15.32
CA GLY A 183 -7.00 4.53 -16.24
C GLY A 183 -6.63 5.66 -17.23
N ARG A 184 -5.59 6.44 -16.94
CA ARG A 184 -5.09 7.54 -17.80
C ARG A 184 -3.77 7.22 -18.48
N ASP A 185 -3.16 6.09 -18.22
CA ASP A 185 -1.87 5.75 -18.81
C ASP A 185 -2.03 5.53 -20.30
N LEU A 186 -1.08 6.03 -21.08
CA LEU A 186 -1.01 5.80 -22.50
C LEU A 186 -0.69 4.34 -22.78
N LEU A 187 -1.45 3.72 -23.66
CA LEU A 187 -1.18 2.33 -24.06
C LEU A 187 -0.16 2.25 -25.18
N ARG A 188 -0.21 3.23 -26.10
CA ARG A 188 0.62 3.28 -27.30
C ARG A 188 1.41 4.57 -27.37
N GLU A 189 2.56 4.50 -28.02
CA GLU A 189 3.39 5.68 -28.28
C GLU A 189 2.67 6.71 -29.17
N SER A 190 1.79 6.25 -30.07
CA SER A 190 0.97 7.13 -30.95
C SER A 190 -0.07 7.96 -30.18
N GLU A 191 -0.31 7.68 -28.92
CA GLU A 191 -1.25 8.43 -28.05
C GLU A 191 -0.60 9.64 -27.38
N ARG A 192 0.73 9.83 -27.55
CA ARG A 192 1.45 10.99 -26.98
C ARG A 192 0.95 12.29 -27.57
N THR A 193 0.80 13.27 -26.68
CA THR A 193 0.39 14.64 -27.02
C THR A 193 1.55 15.63 -27.07
N GLY A 194 2.72 15.22 -26.55
CA GLY A 194 3.88 16.10 -26.36
C GLY A 194 3.87 16.85 -25.01
N ALA A 195 2.84 16.67 -24.19
CA ALA A 195 2.76 17.25 -22.84
C ALA A 195 3.38 16.33 -21.77
N GLU A 196 3.72 15.10 -22.14
CA GLU A 196 4.31 14.12 -21.24
C GLU A 196 5.78 14.43 -20.95
N PRO A 197 6.32 13.97 -19.80
CA PRO A 197 7.73 14.16 -19.44
C PRO A 197 8.69 13.61 -20.51
N ASP A 198 9.75 14.35 -20.79
CA ASP A 198 10.87 13.92 -21.62
C ASP A 198 12.13 13.77 -20.74
N ASP A 199 12.14 12.73 -19.92
CA ASP A 199 13.15 12.46 -18.90
C ASP A 199 13.89 11.13 -19.13
N GLY A 200 13.78 10.59 -20.35
CA GLY A 200 14.40 9.31 -20.74
C GLY A 200 13.67 8.06 -20.25
N TYR A 201 12.52 8.21 -19.57
CA TYR A 201 11.69 7.08 -19.17
C TYR A 201 10.45 6.95 -20.07
N PRO A 202 9.99 5.73 -20.36
CA PRO A 202 8.77 5.52 -21.10
C PRO A 202 7.56 6.21 -20.49
N VAL A 203 6.64 6.66 -21.32
CA VAL A 203 5.32 7.20 -20.91
C VAL A 203 4.17 6.33 -21.41
N SER A 204 4.39 5.47 -22.40
CA SER A 204 3.42 4.52 -22.90
C SER A 204 3.70 3.10 -22.41
N LEU A 205 2.65 2.30 -22.24
CA LEU A 205 2.77 0.88 -21.85
C LEU A 205 3.59 0.10 -22.90
N GLU A 206 3.40 0.39 -24.18
CA GLU A 206 4.16 -0.20 -25.27
C GLU A 206 5.67 -0.08 -25.06
N LYS A 207 6.14 1.12 -24.72
CA LYS A 207 7.56 1.39 -24.45
C LYS A 207 8.04 0.83 -23.12
N TRP A 208 7.18 0.75 -22.10
CA TRP A 208 7.51 0.05 -20.86
C TRP A 208 7.70 -1.45 -21.07
N ILE A 209 6.85 -2.08 -21.93
CA ILE A 209 6.99 -3.50 -22.29
C ILE A 209 8.31 -3.73 -23.03
N GLU A 210 8.66 -2.87 -24.01
CA GLU A 210 9.90 -2.98 -24.77
C GLU A 210 11.13 -2.86 -23.86
N ARG A 211 11.13 -1.86 -22.98
CA ARG A 211 12.28 -1.57 -22.11
C ARG A 211 12.50 -2.63 -21.01
N ASP A 212 11.45 -2.99 -20.30
CA ASP A 212 11.55 -3.78 -19.07
C ASP A 212 11.11 -5.24 -19.27
N GLY A 213 10.71 -5.63 -20.48
CA GLY A 213 10.27 -7.01 -20.79
C GLY A 213 9.05 -7.42 -19.97
N LEU A 214 8.11 -6.51 -19.72
CA LEU A 214 6.96 -6.75 -18.84
C LEU A 214 6.13 -7.93 -19.32
N ARG A 215 5.76 -8.83 -18.39
CA ARG A 215 4.95 -10.04 -18.65
C ARG A 215 3.64 -10.07 -17.87
N CYS A 216 3.56 -9.34 -16.76
CA CYS A 216 2.39 -9.30 -15.90
C CYS A 216 1.89 -7.86 -15.79
N LEU A 217 0.60 -7.64 -16.07
CA LEU A 217 -0.02 -6.33 -16.02
C LEU A 217 -1.20 -6.34 -15.05
N LYS A 218 -1.30 -5.29 -14.23
CA LYS A 218 -2.47 -4.99 -13.42
C LYS A 218 -3.23 -3.83 -14.07
N ILE A 219 -4.25 -4.16 -14.88
CA ILE A 219 -5.02 -3.17 -15.62
C ILE A 219 -6.16 -2.66 -14.75
N LYS A 220 -6.27 -1.35 -14.58
CA LYS A 220 -7.42 -0.71 -13.93
C LYS A 220 -8.55 -0.53 -14.92
N LEU A 221 -9.72 -1.02 -14.53
CA LEU A 221 -10.98 -0.90 -15.24
C LEU A 221 -11.90 0.09 -14.50
N THR A 222 -12.82 0.72 -15.23
CA THR A 222 -13.79 1.65 -14.65
C THR A 222 -15.00 0.93 -14.05
N GLY A 223 -15.38 -0.22 -14.63
CA GLY A 223 -16.63 -0.93 -14.32
C GLY A 223 -17.90 -0.19 -14.73
N ARG A 224 -17.77 0.94 -15.47
CA ARG A 224 -18.89 1.81 -15.88
C ARG A 224 -19.12 1.81 -17.37
N ASP A 225 -18.07 1.59 -18.15
CA ASP A 225 -18.06 1.56 -19.62
C ASP A 225 -17.44 0.23 -20.11
N PRO A 226 -18.27 -0.78 -20.42
CA PRO A 226 -17.80 -2.09 -20.84
C PRO A 226 -16.96 -2.07 -22.13
N GLU A 227 -17.27 -1.18 -23.07
CA GLU A 227 -16.53 -1.10 -24.34
C GLU A 227 -15.15 -0.49 -24.12
N TRP A 228 -15.06 0.55 -23.28
CA TRP A 228 -13.79 1.13 -22.90
C TRP A 228 -12.94 0.11 -22.10
N ASP A 229 -13.52 -0.55 -21.11
CA ASP A 229 -12.85 -1.55 -20.29
C ASP A 229 -12.33 -2.72 -21.15
N TYR A 230 -13.14 -3.18 -22.12
CA TYR A 230 -12.74 -4.21 -23.06
C TYR A 230 -11.62 -3.77 -24.00
N SER A 231 -11.73 -2.57 -24.59
CA SER A 231 -10.70 -2.02 -25.48
C SER A 231 -9.36 -1.87 -24.77
N ARG A 232 -9.39 -1.52 -23.48
CA ARG A 232 -8.19 -1.36 -22.66
C ARG A 232 -7.49 -2.69 -22.37
N MET A 233 -8.24 -3.80 -22.34
CA MET A 233 -7.68 -5.14 -22.14
C MET A 233 -7.17 -5.78 -23.42
N ILE A 234 -7.75 -5.43 -24.59
CA ILE A 234 -7.26 -5.89 -25.89
C ILE A 234 -6.08 -5.02 -26.32
N LEU A 235 -4.96 -5.18 -25.67
CA LEU A 235 -3.68 -4.78 -26.23
C LEU A 235 -3.39 -5.71 -27.39
N ARG A 236 -3.63 -5.25 -28.63
CA ARG A 236 -3.29 -6.02 -29.83
C ARG A 236 -1.82 -6.42 -29.74
N ARG A 237 -1.59 -7.72 -29.74
CA ARG A 237 -0.28 -8.33 -29.90
C ARG A 237 0.42 -7.73 -31.11
N THR A 238 1.39 -6.89 -30.87
CA THR A 238 2.46 -6.62 -31.82
C THR A 238 3.68 -7.35 -31.27
N GLY A 239 3.88 -8.61 -31.73
CA GLY A 239 5.00 -9.45 -31.28
C GLY A 239 4.61 -10.64 -30.37
N SER A 240 5.45 -11.66 -30.36
CA SER A 240 5.22 -13.02 -29.83
C SER A 240 5.13 -13.18 -28.30
N THR A 241 4.74 -12.17 -27.54
CA THR A 241 4.68 -12.25 -26.06
C THR A 241 3.26 -12.52 -25.60
N CYS A 242 3.03 -13.68 -25.00
CA CYS A 242 1.78 -14.02 -24.33
C CYS A 242 1.70 -13.27 -23.00
N MET A 243 0.80 -12.29 -22.89
CA MET A 243 0.54 -11.60 -21.62
C MET A 243 -0.57 -12.33 -20.86
N THR A 244 -0.33 -12.61 -19.59
CA THR A 244 -1.37 -13.14 -18.69
C THR A 244 -2.05 -11.97 -18.00
N VAL A 245 -3.33 -11.71 -18.32
CA VAL A 245 -4.18 -10.76 -17.60
C VAL A 245 -4.94 -11.53 -16.51
N ARG A 246 -4.74 -11.20 -15.25
CA ARG A 246 -5.57 -11.73 -14.16
C ARG A 246 -6.37 -10.58 -13.53
N SER A 247 -7.70 -10.71 -13.57
CA SER A 247 -8.64 -9.91 -12.80
C SER A 247 -9.63 -10.86 -12.13
N ALA A 248 -9.84 -10.72 -10.83
CA ALA A 248 -10.74 -11.58 -10.06
C ALA A 248 -12.22 -11.51 -10.55
N ASN A 249 -12.62 -10.37 -11.13
CA ASN A 249 -13.99 -10.15 -11.61
C ASN A 249 -14.18 -10.37 -13.13
N LEU A 250 -13.09 -10.55 -13.86
CA LEU A 250 -13.12 -10.65 -15.32
C LEU A 250 -13.63 -11.99 -15.83
N CYS A 251 -13.29 -13.09 -15.12
CA CYS A 251 -13.65 -14.45 -15.55
C CYS A 251 -15.15 -14.69 -15.63
N SER A 252 -15.95 -14.14 -14.72
CA SER A 252 -17.42 -14.29 -14.76
C SER A 252 -18.06 -13.46 -15.86
N TRP A 253 -17.58 -12.24 -16.08
CA TRP A 253 -18.11 -11.32 -17.09
C TRP A 253 -17.75 -11.74 -18.53
N MET A 254 -16.50 -12.17 -18.77
CA MET A 254 -16.08 -12.69 -20.07
C MET A 254 -16.78 -14.02 -20.40
N LYS A 255 -17.01 -14.91 -19.42
CA LYS A 255 -17.79 -16.12 -19.61
C LYS A 255 -19.23 -15.81 -20.01
N ALA A 256 -19.90 -14.86 -19.35
CA ALA A 256 -21.28 -14.48 -19.66
C ALA A 256 -21.41 -13.94 -21.10
N ARG A 257 -20.46 -13.14 -21.58
CA ARG A 257 -20.49 -12.60 -22.95
C ARG A 257 -20.13 -13.62 -24.04
N MET A 258 -19.22 -14.57 -23.74
CA MET A 258 -18.86 -15.64 -24.68
C MET A 258 -19.93 -16.73 -24.82
N THR A 259 -20.79 -16.89 -23.82
CA THR A 259 -21.89 -17.88 -23.81
C THR A 259 -23.24 -17.32 -24.23
N GLY A 260 -23.36 -15.99 -24.45
CA GLY A 260 -24.63 -15.34 -24.87
C GLY A 260 -25.74 -15.42 -23.82
N SER A 261 -25.41 -15.75 -22.56
CA SER A 261 -26.36 -15.81 -21.46
C SER A 261 -26.31 -14.50 -20.66
N TRP A 262 -27.36 -13.71 -20.84
CA TRP A 262 -27.72 -12.57 -19.98
C TRP A 262 -28.84 -13.04 -19.05
#